data_a5b10081c50cb8d610cff69bf5074a9f
#
_entry.id   a5b10081c50cb8d610cff69bf5074a9f
#
_cell.length_a   1.000
_cell.length_b   1.000
_cell.length_c   1.000
_cell.angle_alpha   90.00
_cell.angle_beta   90.00
_cell.angle_gamma   90.00
#
_symmetry.space_group_name_H-M   'P 1'
#
loop_
_entity.id
_entity.type
_entity.pdbx_description
1 polymer ?
#
loop_
_entity_poly.entity_id
_entity_poly.type
_entity_poly.pdbx_seq_one_letter_code
_entity_poly.pdbx_strand_id
1 'polypeptide(L)'
;MEQRNNLVLQGTETFSRGALDNVALESGALVLDSSAGRYLPYGSYTTPEFAMPAFCNLNVSWNASAPHNTMVEVRCRVYAGNTWTGWMSFGKWAPDYPRCSINAQSEDGMIFLLGDTVTVATPGGGTGIQLQVNLSTNDDKSTPAVRLLSAAVRPLTWEKHEGRPLNRRLYLPEYCLSAHDPSFGREMDLPLVMAALMNRWGEDILPEEVAYAMEDNATRSTGNAAFAAAAAGCCGFPCWQAWMDLQDLRTQIHDDCPVAVRVERRIRGQRDPVGIWMGLRGFGHDDAVMADYVLLNDPTADSDGSVNCTMALSDFLRYFTGRAIALRCSRRPAQPRPLRPGPQRGWPLLLLRAAGPARPAAGRFLRLDRLHPARRHRPCHHGPPDVPPDGAHPGRGPVLPARTAGRRRAVQRLRRRPDRPDAGRGSPPARAAQTPGSTACRTSE
;
A
#
# COMPACT_ATOMS: atom_id res chain seq x y z
N MET A 1 22.90 -12.92 -13.88
CA MET A 1 21.66 -12.16 -13.94
C MET A 1 21.49 -11.50 -12.60
N GLU A 2 21.55 -10.18 -12.57
CA GLU A 2 21.28 -9.42 -11.34
C GLU A 2 19.84 -9.70 -10.90
N GLN A 3 19.64 -10.25 -9.72
CA GLN A 3 18.32 -10.57 -9.20
C GLN A 3 17.63 -9.26 -8.81
N ARG A 4 16.66 -8.86 -9.58
CA ARG A 4 15.91 -7.61 -9.34
C ARG A 4 14.88 -7.81 -8.24
N ASN A 5 14.96 -6.98 -7.20
CA ASN A 5 13.99 -6.97 -6.11
C ASN A 5 12.63 -6.40 -6.53
N ASN A 6 12.58 -5.66 -7.63
CA ASN A 6 11.40 -4.94 -8.10
C ASN A 6 11.08 -5.36 -9.54
N LEU A 7 9.84 -5.83 -9.74
CA LEU A 7 9.27 -6.17 -11.03
C LEU A 7 8.19 -5.15 -11.37
N VAL A 8 8.30 -4.52 -12.54
CA VAL A 8 7.27 -3.61 -13.06
C VAL A 8 6.84 -4.09 -14.44
N LEU A 9 5.57 -4.40 -14.57
CA LEU A 9 4.95 -4.92 -15.78
C LEU A 9 4.04 -3.83 -16.36
N GLN A 10 4.33 -3.38 -17.58
CA GLN A 10 3.52 -2.38 -18.28
C GLN A 10 3.65 -2.53 -19.80
N GLY A 11 2.59 -2.16 -20.50
CA GLY A 11 2.55 -2.15 -21.96
C GLY A 11 2.30 -3.51 -22.58
N THR A 12 1.94 -3.48 -23.87
CA THR A 12 1.47 -4.65 -24.63
C THR A 12 2.50 -5.77 -24.64
N GLU A 13 3.78 -5.48 -24.89
CA GLU A 13 4.83 -6.50 -24.95
C GLU A 13 4.95 -7.32 -23.66
N THR A 14 4.83 -6.65 -22.52
CA THR A 14 4.96 -7.30 -21.21
C THR A 14 3.71 -8.10 -20.87
N PHE A 15 2.53 -7.55 -21.09
CA PHE A 15 1.27 -8.22 -20.79
C PHE A 15 0.95 -9.38 -21.74
N SER A 16 1.42 -9.34 -23.00
CA SER A 16 1.22 -10.45 -23.94
C SER A 16 1.91 -11.76 -23.55
N ARG A 17 2.81 -11.73 -22.56
CA ARG A 17 3.51 -12.91 -22.04
C ARG A 17 2.68 -13.74 -21.07
N GLY A 18 1.58 -13.20 -20.56
CA GLY A 18 0.69 -13.89 -19.63
C GLY A 18 -0.52 -14.54 -20.33
N ALA A 19 -1.31 -15.24 -19.56
CA ALA A 19 -2.55 -15.86 -20.03
C ALA A 19 -3.71 -14.85 -19.92
N LEU A 20 -4.39 -14.65 -21.03
CA LEU A 20 -5.57 -13.81 -21.18
C LEU A 20 -6.82 -14.71 -21.26
N ASP A 21 -7.79 -14.50 -20.40
CA ASP A 21 -9.08 -15.17 -20.41
C ASP A 21 -10.18 -14.10 -20.36
N ASN A 22 -10.91 -13.91 -21.49
CA ASN A 22 -11.87 -12.82 -21.66
C ASN A 22 -11.28 -11.42 -21.44
N VAL A 23 -9.99 -11.24 -21.69
CA VAL A 23 -9.24 -9.99 -21.55
C VAL A 23 -8.52 -9.70 -22.85
N ALA A 24 -8.61 -8.47 -23.31
CA ALA A 24 -7.89 -7.95 -24.46
C ALA A 24 -6.78 -6.94 -24.05
N LEU A 25 -5.84 -6.72 -24.97
CA LEU A 25 -4.80 -5.70 -24.84
C LEU A 25 -5.13 -4.50 -25.72
N GLU A 26 -5.53 -3.39 -25.09
CA GLU A 26 -5.85 -2.16 -25.80
C GLU A 26 -4.96 -1.00 -25.31
N SER A 27 -4.26 -0.37 -26.24
CA SER A 27 -3.39 0.79 -25.94
C SER A 27 -2.42 0.55 -24.77
N GLY A 28 -1.90 -0.68 -24.64
CA GLY A 28 -0.97 -1.06 -23.58
C GLY A 28 -1.63 -1.36 -22.22
N ALA A 29 -2.94 -1.46 -22.17
CA ALA A 29 -3.70 -1.82 -20.98
C ALA A 29 -4.42 -3.16 -21.14
N LEU A 30 -4.63 -3.85 -20.02
CA LEU A 30 -5.54 -4.99 -19.90
C LEU A 30 -6.96 -4.46 -19.76
N VAL A 31 -7.87 -4.86 -20.64
CA VAL A 31 -9.30 -4.52 -20.63
C VAL A 31 -10.12 -5.78 -20.79
N LEU A 32 -11.40 -5.75 -20.45
CA LEU A 32 -12.31 -6.85 -20.78
C LEU A 32 -12.40 -6.99 -22.31
N ASP A 33 -12.41 -8.22 -22.77
CA ASP A 33 -12.68 -8.52 -24.19
C ASP A 33 -14.14 -8.18 -24.54
N SER A 34 -14.40 -7.99 -25.81
CA SER A 34 -15.71 -7.57 -26.28
C SER A 34 -16.20 -8.47 -27.44
N SER A 35 -17.50 -8.69 -27.47
CA SER A 35 -18.20 -9.38 -28.56
C SER A 35 -19.34 -8.50 -29.05
N ALA A 36 -19.43 -8.28 -30.37
CA ALA A 36 -20.44 -7.44 -31.01
C ALA A 36 -20.51 -6.01 -30.37
N GLY A 37 -19.40 -5.43 -29.99
CA GLY A 37 -19.31 -4.09 -29.39
C GLY A 37 -19.76 -4.01 -27.94
N ARG A 38 -19.89 -5.15 -27.24
CA ARG A 38 -20.24 -5.22 -25.83
C ARG A 38 -19.16 -5.95 -25.06
N TYR A 39 -18.73 -5.39 -23.93
CA TYR A 39 -17.74 -6.00 -23.05
C TYR A 39 -18.29 -7.24 -22.37
N LEU A 40 -17.44 -8.25 -22.24
CA LEU A 40 -17.75 -9.44 -21.44
C LEU A 40 -17.83 -9.07 -19.96
N PRO A 41 -18.72 -9.72 -19.18
CA PRO A 41 -18.95 -9.31 -17.79
C PRO A 41 -17.78 -9.60 -16.85
N TYR A 42 -16.90 -10.53 -17.22
CA TYR A 42 -15.76 -10.97 -16.43
C TYR A 42 -14.62 -11.45 -17.33
N GLY A 43 -13.40 -11.15 -16.90
CA GLY A 43 -12.18 -11.67 -17.49
C GLY A 43 -11.04 -11.71 -16.50
N SER A 44 -10.04 -12.52 -16.77
CA SER A 44 -8.84 -12.63 -15.95
C SER A 44 -7.55 -12.59 -16.76
N TYR A 45 -6.53 -12.01 -16.19
CA TYR A 45 -5.18 -12.04 -16.68
C TYR A 45 -4.27 -12.67 -15.64
N THR A 46 -3.48 -13.67 -16.04
CA THR A 46 -2.50 -14.31 -15.16
C THR A 46 -1.11 -14.15 -15.75
N THR A 47 -0.19 -13.57 -14.96
CA THR A 47 1.20 -13.40 -15.40
C THR A 47 1.92 -14.74 -15.56
N PRO A 48 3.05 -14.79 -16.27
CA PRO A 48 4.00 -15.88 -16.10
C PRO A 48 4.45 -15.99 -14.63
N GLU A 49 5.00 -17.12 -14.26
CA GLU A 49 5.69 -17.31 -12.99
C GLU A 49 7.05 -16.58 -13.03
N PHE A 50 7.36 -15.82 -11.98
CA PHE A 50 8.61 -15.10 -11.87
C PHE A 50 9.44 -15.68 -10.73
N ALA A 51 10.66 -16.11 -11.05
CA ALA A 51 11.66 -16.41 -10.03
C ALA A 51 12.16 -15.10 -9.40
N MET A 52 12.19 -15.06 -8.07
CA MET A 52 12.65 -13.91 -7.29
C MET A 52 13.81 -14.34 -6.37
N PRO A 53 14.67 -13.40 -5.93
CA PRO A 53 15.58 -13.68 -4.83
C PRO A 53 14.79 -14.14 -3.61
N ALA A 54 15.32 -15.03 -2.80
CA ALA A 54 14.64 -15.48 -1.58
C ALA A 54 14.21 -14.28 -0.71
N PHE A 55 12.92 -14.17 -0.38
CA PHE A 55 12.35 -12.98 0.24
C PHE A 55 11.46 -13.28 1.45
N CYS A 56 11.37 -12.32 2.36
CA CYS A 56 10.45 -12.36 3.51
C CYS A 56 9.22 -11.48 3.37
N ASN A 57 9.23 -10.46 2.52
CA ASN A 57 8.05 -9.63 2.25
C ASN A 57 7.86 -9.44 0.75
N LEU A 58 6.58 -9.35 0.35
CA LEU A 58 6.17 -8.99 -1.01
C LEU A 58 5.11 -7.88 -0.91
N ASN A 59 5.31 -6.82 -1.66
CA ASN A 59 4.33 -5.76 -1.89
C ASN A 59 3.91 -5.76 -3.35
N VAL A 60 2.62 -5.74 -3.59
CA VAL A 60 2.04 -5.67 -4.95
C VAL A 60 1.34 -4.34 -5.11
N SER A 61 1.45 -3.73 -6.27
CA SER A 61 0.70 -2.54 -6.61
C SER A 61 0.27 -2.55 -8.08
N TRP A 62 -0.71 -1.73 -8.41
CA TRP A 62 -1.29 -1.64 -9.72
C TRP A 62 -1.71 -0.22 -10.06
N ASN A 63 -1.76 0.08 -11.37
CA ASN A 63 -2.38 1.29 -11.87
C ASN A 63 -3.56 0.90 -12.74
N ALA A 64 -4.75 1.20 -12.27
CA ALA A 64 -5.98 0.81 -12.92
C ALA A 64 -7.01 1.94 -12.87
N SER A 65 -7.68 2.16 -13.99
CA SER A 65 -8.93 2.93 -14.02
C SER A 65 -10.11 1.96 -13.96
N ALA A 66 -11.04 2.24 -13.07
CA ALA A 66 -12.29 1.50 -12.95
C ALA A 66 -13.44 2.51 -13.08
N PRO A 67 -14.08 2.64 -14.25
CA PRO A 67 -15.30 3.42 -14.40
C PRO A 67 -16.44 2.89 -13.54
N HIS A 68 -17.55 3.65 -13.44
CA HIS A 68 -18.75 3.16 -12.76
C HIS A 68 -19.16 1.77 -13.26
N ASN A 69 -19.71 0.97 -12.37
CA ASN A 69 -20.13 -0.42 -12.62
C ASN A 69 -18.99 -1.39 -12.95
N THR A 70 -17.72 -0.98 -12.81
CA THR A 70 -16.57 -1.85 -13.07
C THR A 70 -15.73 -2.07 -11.81
N MET A 71 -14.95 -3.13 -11.81
CA MET A 71 -14.10 -3.50 -10.69
C MET A 71 -12.82 -4.20 -11.18
N VAL A 72 -11.74 -3.93 -10.46
CA VAL A 72 -10.45 -4.64 -10.58
C VAL A 72 -10.14 -5.31 -9.25
N GLU A 73 -9.75 -6.56 -9.30
CA GLU A 73 -9.19 -7.29 -8.17
C GLU A 73 -7.79 -7.80 -8.55
N VAL A 74 -6.81 -7.54 -7.71
CA VAL A 74 -5.44 -8.03 -7.91
C VAL A 74 -5.14 -9.09 -6.86
N ARG A 75 -4.58 -10.21 -7.32
CA ARG A 75 -4.21 -11.36 -6.49
C ARG A 75 -2.76 -11.71 -6.71
N CYS A 76 -2.16 -12.36 -5.73
CA CYS A 76 -0.87 -13.01 -5.87
C CYS A 76 -0.88 -14.43 -5.32
N ARG A 77 0.06 -15.24 -5.77
CA ARG A 77 0.50 -16.47 -5.08
C ARG A 77 2.01 -16.49 -4.98
N VAL A 78 2.50 -17.16 -3.97
CA VAL A 78 3.92 -17.23 -3.63
C VAL A 78 4.39 -18.69 -3.71
N TYR A 79 5.56 -18.91 -4.29
CA TYR A 79 6.23 -20.21 -4.24
C TYR A 79 7.20 -20.22 -3.06
N ALA A 80 6.97 -21.08 -2.09
CA ALA A 80 7.78 -21.25 -0.90
C ALA A 80 7.66 -22.69 -0.38
N GLY A 81 8.69 -23.24 0.25
CA GLY A 81 8.64 -24.61 0.76
C GLY A 81 8.35 -25.65 -0.32
N ASN A 82 8.79 -25.42 -1.56
CA ASN A 82 8.58 -26.28 -2.74
C ASN A 82 7.10 -26.40 -3.20
N THR A 83 6.25 -25.45 -2.84
CA THR A 83 4.85 -25.44 -3.27
C THR A 83 4.35 -24.01 -3.52
N TRP A 84 3.30 -23.88 -4.33
CA TRP A 84 2.57 -22.64 -4.50
C TRP A 84 1.48 -22.51 -3.43
N THR A 85 1.35 -21.31 -2.86
CA THR A 85 0.17 -20.98 -2.04
C THR A 85 -1.08 -20.94 -2.90
N GLY A 86 -2.24 -20.96 -2.25
CA GLY A 86 -3.48 -20.46 -2.87
C GLY A 86 -3.38 -18.98 -3.24
N TRP A 87 -4.30 -18.49 -4.07
CA TRP A 87 -4.39 -17.10 -4.46
C TRP A 87 -4.84 -16.22 -3.29
N MET A 88 -4.05 -15.19 -2.97
CA MET A 88 -4.36 -14.18 -1.96
C MET A 88 -4.76 -12.87 -2.64
N SER A 89 -5.90 -12.32 -2.26
CA SER A 89 -6.45 -11.09 -2.84
C SER A 89 -6.04 -9.86 -2.04
N PHE A 90 -5.57 -8.82 -2.74
CA PHE A 90 -5.30 -7.50 -2.15
C PHE A 90 -6.57 -6.65 -1.98
N GLY A 91 -7.73 -7.21 -2.31
CA GLY A 91 -9.00 -6.52 -2.24
C GLY A 91 -9.49 -5.99 -3.58
N LYS A 92 -10.48 -5.11 -3.51
CA LYS A 92 -11.21 -4.63 -4.69
C LYS A 92 -10.93 -3.15 -4.91
N TRP A 93 -10.67 -2.81 -6.16
CA TRP A 93 -10.52 -1.44 -6.64
C TRP A 93 -11.70 -1.09 -7.54
N ALA A 94 -12.60 -0.23 -7.06
CA ALA A 94 -13.81 0.17 -7.76
C ALA A 94 -14.30 1.54 -7.26
N PRO A 95 -14.98 2.36 -8.08
CA PRO A 95 -15.53 3.64 -7.65
C PRO A 95 -16.80 3.49 -6.82
N ASP A 96 -17.63 2.48 -7.14
CA ASP A 96 -18.99 2.32 -6.59
C ASP A 96 -19.04 1.45 -5.34
N TYR A 97 -17.94 0.82 -4.96
CA TYR A 97 -17.84 -0.05 -3.80
C TYR A 97 -16.77 0.46 -2.84
N PRO A 98 -16.93 0.25 -1.54
CA PRO A 98 -15.88 0.53 -0.58
C PRO A 98 -14.61 -0.25 -0.95
N ARG A 99 -13.50 0.45 -1.08
CA ARG A 99 -12.19 -0.17 -1.25
C ARG A 99 -11.82 -0.84 0.06
N CYS A 100 -11.64 -2.14 0.05
CA CYS A 100 -11.30 -2.91 1.24
C CYS A 100 -10.16 -3.83 0.92
N SER A 101 -9.07 -3.75 1.68
CA SER A 101 -8.05 -4.79 1.71
C SER A 101 -8.61 -6.07 2.32
N ILE A 102 -8.00 -7.19 1.98
CA ILE A 102 -8.41 -8.50 2.47
C ILE A 102 -7.20 -9.14 3.13
N ASN A 103 -7.35 -9.56 4.39
CA ASN A 103 -6.34 -10.36 5.05
C ASN A 103 -6.51 -11.82 4.65
N ALA A 104 -5.42 -12.49 4.36
CA ALA A 104 -5.40 -13.90 3.95
C ALA A 104 -4.17 -14.60 4.52
N GLN A 105 -4.22 -15.91 4.61
CA GLN A 105 -3.07 -16.73 5.01
C GLN A 105 -3.04 -18.04 4.23
N SER A 106 -1.86 -18.65 4.11
CA SER A 106 -1.69 -20.01 3.60
C SER A 106 -2.25 -21.04 4.58
N GLU A 107 -2.52 -22.25 4.10
CA GLU A 107 -3.09 -23.32 4.92
C GLU A 107 -2.21 -23.67 6.13
N ASP A 108 -0.89 -23.59 5.98
CA ASP A 108 0.09 -23.83 7.05
C ASP A 108 0.32 -22.61 7.96
N GLY A 109 -0.31 -21.46 7.66
CA GLY A 109 -0.17 -20.22 8.42
C GLY A 109 1.19 -19.55 8.35
N MET A 110 2.10 -20.02 7.47
CA MET A 110 3.46 -19.49 7.34
C MET A 110 3.57 -18.32 6.36
N ILE A 111 2.57 -18.12 5.51
CA ILE A 111 2.51 -17.03 4.55
C ILE A 111 1.18 -16.30 4.74
N PHE A 112 1.25 -15.00 4.98
CA PHE A 112 0.05 -14.23 5.26
C PHE A 112 0.11 -12.84 4.63
N LEU A 113 -1.04 -12.40 4.13
CA LEU A 113 -1.28 -11.07 3.61
C LEU A 113 -2.00 -10.24 4.67
N LEU A 114 -1.41 -9.13 5.06
CA LEU A 114 -2.01 -8.12 5.93
C LEU A 114 -1.99 -6.77 5.22
N GLY A 115 -3.19 -6.25 4.93
CA GLY A 115 -3.34 -4.99 4.19
C GLY A 115 -2.71 -5.07 2.80
N ASP A 116 -1.52 -4.50 2.63
CA ASP A 116 -0.79 -4.42 1.36
C ASP A 116 0.53 -5.20 1.34
N THR A 117 0.80 -6.01 2.36
CA THR A 117 2.08 -6.71 2.51
C THR A 117 1.87 -8.21 2.75
N VAL A 118 2.44 -9.02 1.87
CA VAL A 118 2.59 -10.45 2.11
C VAL A 118 3.86 -10.68 2.91
N THR A 119 3.75 -11.40 4.00
CA THR A 119 4.87 -11.84 4.84
C THR A 119 5.07 -13.33 4.69
N VAL A 120 6.31 -13.76 4.46
CA VAL A 120 6.70 -15.15 4.30
C VAL A 120 7.59 -15.53 5.47
N ALA A 121 7.04 -16.31 6.39
CA ALA A 121 7.73 -16.84 7.57
C ALA A 121 8.30 -18.26 7.33
N THR A 122 8.09 -18.84 6.15
CA THR A 122 8.64 -20.14 5.78
C THR A 122 10.18 -20.09 5.81
N PRO A 123 10.87 -21.10 6.38
CA PRO A 123 12.31 -21.20 6.29
C PRO A 123 12.77 -21.17 4.82
N GLY A 124 13.75 -20.31 4.52
CA GLY A 124 14.20 -20.07 3.14
C GLY A 124 13.40 -19.03 2.36
N GLY A 125 12.31 -18.51 2.92
CA GLY A 125 11.49 -17.46 2.31
C GLY A 125 10.71 -17.90 1.09
N GLY A 126 10.12 -16.92 0.39
CA GLY A 126 9.53 -17.10 -0.93
C GLY A 126 10.60 -16.99 -2.02
N THR A 127 10.49 -17.77 -3.08
CA THR A 127 11.42 -17.76 -4.22
C THR A 127 10.76 -17.56 -5.57
N GLY A 128 9.43 -17.54 -5.60
CA GLY A 128 8.65 -17.29 -6.81
C GLY A 128 7.39 -16.52 -6.52
N ILE A 129 6.92 -15.79 -7.50
CA ILE A 129 5.65 -15.04 -7.46
C ILE A 129 4.90 -15.23 -8.76
N GLN A 130 3.57 -15.14 -8.66
CA GLN A 130 2.69 -15.00 -9.80
C GLN A 130 1.55 -14.05 -9.44
N LEU A 131 1.16 -13.20 -10.36
CA LEU A 131 0.07 -12.23 -10.19
C LEU A 131 -1.12 -12.61 -11.05
N GLN A 132 -2.31 -12.30 -10.55
CA GLN A 132 -3.56 -12.43 -11.31
C GLN A 132 -4.36 -11.14 -11.16
N VAL A 133 -4.97 -10.72 -12.25
CA VAL A 133 -5.91 -9.60 -12.29
C VAL A 133 -7.25 -10.12 -12.75
N ASN A 134 -8.28 -9.85 -11.97
CA ASN A 134 -9.66 -10.10 -12.34
C ASN A 134 -10.33 -8.76 -12.68
N LEU A 135 -10.93 -8.70 -13.84
CA LEU A 135 -11.69 -7.56 -14.35
C LEU A 135 -13.17 -7.93 -14.38
N SER A 136 -14.03 -7.04 -13.97
CA SER A 136 -15.47 -7.25 -14.07
C SER A 136 -16.22 -5.96 -14.37
N THR A 137 -17.37 -6.12 -15.05
CA THR A 137 -18.32 -5.04 -15.31
C THR A 137 -19.75 -5.52 -15.15
N ASN A 138 -20.61 -4.64 -14.63
CA ASN A 138 -22.07 -4.81 -14.63
C ASN A 138 -22.72 -4.03 -15.77
N ASP A 139 -21.92 -3.38 -16.62
CA ASP A 139 -22.36 -2.57 -17.75
C ASP A 139 -21.54 -2.96 -18.98
N ASP A 140 -22.20 -3.56 -19.97
CA ASP A 140 -21.56 -4.05 -21.20
C ASP A 140 -20.94 -2.95 -22.08
N LYS A 141 -21.05 -1.68 -21.68
CA LYS A 141 -20.48 -0.52 -22.38
C LYS A 141 -19.22 0.03 -21.71
N SER A 142 -18.91 -0.43 -20.50
CA SER A 142 -17.80 0.05 -19.70
C SER A 142 -16.84 -1.08 -19.36
N THR A 143 -15.54 -0.81 -19.42
CA THR A 143 -14.49 -1.77 -19.01
C THR A 143 -13.52 -1.10 -18.06
N PRO A 144 -13.03 -1.80 -17.03
CA PRO A 144 -11.86 -1.36 -16.28
C PRO A 144 -10.61 -1.53 -17.17
N ALA A 145 -9.56 -0.78 -16.87
CA ALA A 145 -8.30 -0.86 -17.61
C ALA A 145 -7.10 -0.86 -16.65
N VAL A 146 -6.27 -1.90 -16.73
CA VAL A 146 -5.04 -2.01 -15.93
C VAL A 146 -3.83 -1.74 -16.81
N ARG A 147 -3.04 -0.71 -16.44
CA ARG A 147 -1.89 -0.22 -17.22
C ARG A 147 -0.55 -0.63 -16.64
N LEU A 148 -0.50 -0.93 -15.35
CA LEU A 148 0.71 -1.32 -14.67
C LEU A 148 0.37 -2.32 -13.56
N LEU A 149 1.19 -3.36 -13.44
CA LEU A 149 1.28 -4.25 -12.29
C LEU A 149 2.72 -4.24 -11.79
N SER A 150 2.91 -4.30 -10.50
CA SER A 150 4.24 -4.43 -9.93
C SER A 150 4.26 -5.36 -8.74
N ALA A 151 5.42 -5.97 -8.53
CA ALA A 151 5.73 -6.77 -7.37
C ALA A 151 7.13 -6.38 -6.87
N ALA A 152 7.22 -6.05 -5.60
CA ALA A 152 8.46 -5.67 -4.94
C ALA A 152 8.72 -6.60 -3.76
N VAL A 153 9.88 -7.22 -3.71
CA VAL A 153 10.26 -8.17 -2.66
C VAL A 153 11.37 -7.60 -1.79
N ARG A 154 11.26 -7.86 -0.48
CA ARG A 154 12.36 -7.66 0.46
C ARG A 154 13.17 -8.95 0.55
N PRO A 155 14.40 -8.98 0.03
CA PRO A 155 15.22 -10.18 0.09
C PRO A 155 15.56 -10.57 1.53
N LEU A 156 15.71 -11.86 1.78
CA LEU A 156 16.23 -12.38 3.05
C LEU A 156 17.68 -11.92 3.29
N THR A 157 18.49 -11.97 2.23
CA THR A 157 19.85 -11.43 2.21
C THR A 157 19.85 -10.25 1.26
N TRP A 158 19.83 -9.05 1.81
CA TRP A 158 19.80 -7.85 1.00
C TRP A 158 21.15 -7.16 1.01
N GLU A 159 21.88 -7.30 -0.08
CA GLU A 159 23.07 -6.49 -0.35
C GLU A 159 22.62 -5.08 -0.71
N LYS A 160 22.92 -4.14 0.19
CA LYS A 160 22.56 -2.74 0.00
C LYS A 160 23.75 -2.01 -0.61
N HIS A 161 23.49 -1.34 -1.72
CA HIS A 161 24.49 -0.54 -2.43
C HIS A 161 24.31 0.93 -2.10
N GLU A 162 25.41 1.64 -1.92
CA GLU A 162 25.35 3.07 -1.61
C GLU A 162 25.23 3.93 -2.88
N GLY A 163 25.77 3.45 -3.99
CA GLY A 163 25.84 4.21 -5.23
C GLY A 163 26.83 5.38 -5.15
N ARG A 164 26.83 6.23 -6.16
CA ARG A 164 27.71 7.42 -6.20
C ARG A 164 27.11 8.54 -5.35
N PRO A 165 27.93 9.32 -4.60
CA PRO A 165 27.46 10.51 -3.92
C PRO A 165 26.72 11.44 -4.89
N LEU A 166 25.64 12.03 -4.40
CA LEU A 166 24.80 12.93 -5.18
C LEU A 166 24.55 14.21 -4.41
N ASN A 167 24.81 15.36 -5.03
CA ASN A 167 24.44 16.66 -4.50
C ASN A 167 23.36 17.25 -5.42
N ARG A 168 22.10 17.01 -5.06
CA ARG A 168 20.94 17.43 -5.85
C ARG A 168 19.73 17.67 -4.97
N ARG A 169 19.05 18.79 -5.20
CA ARG A 169 17.82 19.18 -4.50
C ARG A 169 16.69 19.33 -5.52
N LEU A 170 15.59 18.64 -5.27
CA LEU A 170 14.36 18.77 -6.04
C LEU A 170 13.35 19.61 -5.27
N TYR A 171 12.51 20.33 -6.00
CA TYR A 171 11.33 20.96 -5.41
C TYR A 171 10.24 19.92 -5.18
N LEU A 172 9.61 19.97 -4.01
CA LEU A 172 8.44 19.19 -3.69
C LEU A 172 7.48 20.09 -2.90
N PRO A 173 6.18 20.20 -3.26
CA PRO A 173 5.21 20.96 -2.47
C PRO A 173 5.19 20.54 -1.00
N GLU A 174 4.93 21.50 -0.14
CA GLU A 174 5.00 21.35 1.32
C GLU A 174 3.59 21.23 1.87
N TYR A 175 3.29 20.09 2.49
CA TYR A 175 2.01 19.80 3.13
C TYR A 175 2.27 19.16 4.50
N CYS A 176 1.68 19.71 5.56
CA CYS A 176 1.78 19.18 6.91
C CYS A 176 0.43 18.69 7.45
N LEU A 177 0.47 17.76 8.40
CA LEU A 177 -0.74 17.19 9.01
C LEU A 177 -1.61 18.24 9.70
N SER A 178 -1.00 19.25 10.33
CA SER A 178 -1.71 20.25 11.12
C SER A 178 -2.55 21.23 10.28
N ALA A 179 -2.28 21.33 8.97
CA ALA A 179 -2.99 22.23 8.05
C ALA A 179 -4.16 21.54 7.32
N HIS A 180 -4.38 20.24 7.55
CA HIS A 180 -5.35 19.44 6.82
C HIS A 180 -6.47 18.90 7.73
N ASP A 181 -7.55 18.41 7.11
CA ASP A 181 -8.75 17.96 7.80
C ASP A 181 -8.45 16.79 8.76
N PRO A 182 -8.68 16.99 10.08
CA PRO A 182 -8.42 15.95 11.09
C PRO A 182 -9.39 14.77 11.00
N SER A 183 -10.44 14.82 10.19
CA SER A 183 -11.42 13.73 10.02
C SER A 183 -10.79 12.47 9.40
N PHE A 184 -9.71 12.60 8.63
CA PHE A 184 -8.93 11.50 8.10
C PHE A 184 -7.92 10.91 9.12
N GLY A 185 -7.86 11.47 10.32
CA GLY A 185 -7.05 10.97 11.41
C GLY A 185 -5.54 11.23 11.26
N ARG A 186 -4.74 10.45 12.02
CA ARG A 186 -3.29 10.64 12.11
C ARG A 186 -2.51 10.03 10.93
N GLU A 187 -3.17 9.30 10.05
CA GLU A 187 -2.54 8.54 8.96
C GLU A 187 -2.58 9.30 7.63
N MET A 188 -2.63 10.62 7.68
CA MET A 188 -2.57 11.48 6.50
C MET A 188 -1.15 11.66 5.94
N ASP A 189 -0.12 11.12 6.56
CA ASP A 189 1.27 11.25 6.10
C ASP A 189 1.44 10.76 4.66
N LEU A 190 0.90 9.59 4.33
CA LEU A 190 0.99 9.05 2.96
C LEU A 190 0.18 9.87 1.93
N PRO A 191 -1.09 10.23 2.14
CA PRO A 191 -1.82 11.14 1.26
C PRO A 191 -1.11 12.48 1.01
N LEU A 192 -0.54 13.11 2.05
CA LEU A 192 0.19 14.37 1.93
C LEU A 192 1.41 14.23 1.03
N VAL A 193 2.21 13.18 1.22
CA VAL A 193 3.38 12.91 0.40
C VAL A 193 2.97 12.58 -1.04
N MET A 194 1.91 11.78 -1.25
CA MET A 194 1.44 11.43 -2.59
C MET A 194 0.89 12.64 -3.34
N ALA A 195 0.13 13.52 -2.68
CA ALA A 195 -0.32 14.78 -3.25
C ALA A 195 0.87 15.66 -3.66
N ALA A 196 1.89 15.78 -2.79
CA ALA A 196 3.10 16.53 -3.10
C ALA A 196 3.84 15.96 -4.34
N LEU A 197 3.96 14.62 -4.43
CA LEU A 197 4.57 13.97 -5.59
C LEU A 197 3.83 14.25 -6.89
N MET A 198 2.50 14.19 -6.89
CA MET A 198 1.68 14.46 -8.09
C MET A 198 1.67 15.95 -8.45
N ASN A 199 1.51 16.83 -7.45
CA ASN A 199 1.44 18.28 -7.66
C ASN A 199 2.78 18.87 -8.13
N ARG A 200 3.91 18.24 -7.82
CA ARG A 200 5.19 18.57 -8.44
C ARG A 200 5.11 18.58 -9.97
N TRP A 201 4.29 17.74 -10.56
CA TRP A 201 4.15 17.60 -12.01
C TRP A 201 2.99 18.43 -12.60
N GLY A 202 2.45 19.38 -11.81
CA GLY A 202 1.46 20.35 -12.27
C GLY A 202 0.02 19.90 -12.09
N GLU A 203 -0.22 18.84 -11.33
CA GLU A 203 -1.58 18.56 -10.84
C GLU A 203 -1.93 19.56 -9.73
N ASP A 204 -3.21 19.70 -9.46
CA ASP A 204 -3.75 20.57 -8.39
C ASP A 204 -4.74 19.73 -7.58
N ILE A 205 -4.18 18.74 -6.89
CA ILE A 205 -4.91 17.73 -6.12
C ILE A 205 -4.73 18.05 -4.64
N LEU A 206 -5.83 18.11 -3.90
CA LEU A 206 -5.77 18.27 -2.45
C LEU A 206 -5.35 16.95 -1.78
N PRO A 207 -4.56 16.98 -0.69
CA PRO A 207 -4.24 15.79 0.10
C PRO A 207 -5.47 15.00 0.56
N GLU A 208 -6.58 15.69 0.88
CA GLU A 208 -7.86 15.10 1.27
C GLU A 208 -8.49 14.31 0.12
N GLU A 209 -8.35 14.77 -1.12
CA GLU A 209 -8.83 14.04 -2.30
C GLU A 209 -8.03 12.76 -2.49
N VAL A 210 -6.72 12.80 -2.27
CA VAL A 210 -5.86 11.61 -2.29
C VAL A 210 -6.26 10.66 -1.16
N ALA A 211 -6.44 11.18 0.06
CA ALA A 211 -6.87 10.39 1.20
C ALA A 211 -8.19 9.66 0.93
N TYR A 212 -9.18 10.38 0.42
CA TYR A 212 -10.47 9.78 0.03
C TYR A 212 -10.30 8.70 -1.06
N ALA A 213 -9.46 8.97 -2.08
CA ALA A 213 -9.24 8.04 -3.18
C ALA A 213 -8.54 6.75 -2.74
N MET A 214 -7.73 6.79 -1.68
CA MET A 214 -6.94 5.65 -1.21
C MET A 214 -7.40 5.09 0.15
N GLU A 215 -8.47 5.60 0.73
CA GLU A 215 -8.99 5.10 2.01
C GLU A 215 -9.29 3.59 1.92
N ASP A 216 -8.72 2.83 2.84
CA ASP A 216 -9.01 1.42 3.04
C ASP A 216 -10.14 1.26 4.05
N ASN A 217 -11.32 0.94 3.56
CA ASN A 217 -12.52 0.85 4.40
C ASN A 217 -12.48 -0.35 5.37
N ALA A 218 -11.61 -1.34 5.13
CA ALA A 218 -11.44 -2.47 6.06
C ALA A 218 -10.78 -2.03 7.36
N THR A 219 -9.81 -1.11 7.27
CA THR A 219 -9.01 -0.64 8.40
C THR A 219 -9.34 0.79 8.82
N ARG A 220 -10.14 1.52 8.04
CA ARG A 220 -10.40 2.95 8.21
C ARG A 220 -9.11 3.78 8.17
N SER A 221 -8.19 3.40 7.31
CA SER A 221 -6.84 3.93 7.21
C SER A 221 -6.54 4.42 5.81
N THR A 222 -5.68 5.42 5.71
CA THR A 222 -5.08 5.91 4.46
C THR A 222 -3.62 5.46 4.30
N GLY A 223 -3.18 4.48 5.09
CA GLY A 223 -1.81 3.96 5.09
C GLY A 223 -1.54 2.86 4.07
N ASN A 224 -2.54 2.40 3.29
CA ASN A 224 -2.40 1.32 2.31
C ASN A 224 -1.65 1.82 1.06
N ALA A 225 -0.38 1.45 0.92
CA ALA A 225 0.47 1.93 -0.17
C ALA A 225 0.11 1.33 -1.54
N ALA A 226 -0.57 0.18 -1.60
CA ALA A 226 -1.10 -0.35 -2.86
C ALA A 226 -2.23 0.54 -3.39
N PHE A 227 -3.13 0.98 -2.50
CA PHE A 227 -4.19 1.92 -2.87
C PHE A 227 -3.65 3.32 -3.20
N ALA A 228 -2.56 3.76 -2.54
CA ALA A 228 -1.87 5.00 -2.90
C ALA A 228 -1.32 4.96 -4.34
N ALA A 229 -0.66 3.86 -4.71
CA ALA A 229 -0.16 3.65 -6.08
C ALA A 229 -1.32 3.59 -7.10
N ALA A 230 -2.42 2.91 -6.74
CA ALA A 230 -3.60 2.83 -7.60
C ALA A 230 -4.27 4.20 -7.79
N ALA A 231 -4.38 5.02 -6.73
CA ALA A 231 -4.90 6.38 -6.80
C ALA A 231 -4.07 7.28 -7.72
N ALA A 232 -2.73 7.25 -7.58
CA ALA A 232 -1.83 7.96 -8.48
C ALA A 232 -1.97 7.47 -9.93
N GLY A 233 -2.14 6.16 -10.13
CA GLY A 233 -2.41 5.55 -11.43
C GLY A 233 -3.69 6.07 -12.09
N CYS A 234 -4.76 6.32 -11.32
CA CYS A 234 -5.99 6.97 -11.82
C CYS A 234 -5.75 8.39 -12.31
N CYS A 235 -4.80 9.11 -11.72
CA CYS A 235 -4.38 10.44 -12.18
C CYS A 235 -3.40 10.39 -13.36
N GLY A 236 -3.08 9.20 -13.88
CA GLY A 236 -2.22 8.99 -15.04
C GLY A 236 -0.73 8.96 -14.74
N PHE A 237 -0.34 8.79 -13.47
CA PHE A 237 1.05 8.62 -13.08
C PHE A 237 1.41 7.14 -12.96
N PRO A 238 2.38 6.61 -13.71
CA PRO A 238 2.99 5.34 -13.39
C PRO A 238 3.55 5.37 -11.96
N CYS A 239 2.96 4.55 -11.09
CA CYS A 239 3.26 4.56 -9.66
C CYS A 239 3.28 3.13 -9.10
N TRP A 240 4.30 2.81 -8.30
CA TRP A 240 4.44 1.47 -7.74
C TRP A 240 5.21 1.48 -6.43
N GLN A 241 4.93 0.48 -5.59
CA GLN A 241 5.73 0.17 -4.40
C GLN A 241 7.06 -0.47 -4.81
N ALA A 242 8.12 -0.16 -4.07
CA ALA A 242 9.45 -0.70 -4.29
C ALA A 242 10.19 -0.97 -2.97
N TRP A 243 11.12 -1.91 -2.99
CA TRP A 243 12.18 -2.02 -2.01
C TRP A 243 13.43 -1.41 -2.62
N MET A 244 13.94 -0.34 -2.01
CA MET A 244 15.04 0.47 -2.52
C MET A 244 16.18 0.54 -1.52
N ASP A 245 17.40 0.48 -2.00
CA ASP A 245 18.61 0.85 -1.25
C ASP A 245 19.01 2.31 -1.53
N LEU A 246 20.16 2.73 -1.02
CA LEU A 246 20.63 4.11 -1.20
C LEU A 246 20.97 4.41 -2.67
N GLN A 247 21.50 3.43 -3.40
CA GLN A 247 21.80 3.58 -4.83
C GLN A 247 20.52 3.81 -5.63
N ASP A 248 19.45 3.04 -5.34
CA ASP A 248 18.14 3.20 -5.99
C ASP A 248 17.57 4.60 -5.73
N LEU A 249 17.61 5.05 -4.46
CA LEU A 249 17.12 6.37 -4.08
C LEU A 249 17.91 7.49 -4.76
N ARG A 250 19.24 7.38 -4.82
CA ARG A 250 20.10 8.34 -5.54
C ARG A 250 19.78 8.36 -7.04
N THR A 251 19.52 7.20 -7.63
CA THR A 251 19.10 7.09 -9.04
C THR A 251 17.77 7.79 -9.29
N GLN A 252 16.76 7.59 -8.41
CA GLN A 252 15.47 8.29 -8.55
C GLN A 252 15.66 9.81 -8.51
N ILE A 253 16.42 10.32 -7.54
CA ILE A 253 16.68 11.77 -7.41
C ILE A 253 17.50 12.29 -8.60
N HIS A 254 18.46 11.51 -9.09
CA HIS A 254 19.21 11.83 -10.31
C HIS A 254 18.27 11.98 -11.53
N ASP A 255 17.24 11.17 -11.63
CA ASP A 255 16.26 11.17 -12.72
C ASP A 255 15.09 12.18 -12.48
N ASP A 256 15.26 13.17 -11.60
CA ASP A 256 14.25 14.17 -11.23
C ASP A 256 12.98 13.61 -10.56
N CYS A 257 13.01 12.39 -10.06
CA CYS A 257 11.90 11.71 -9.42
C CYS A 257 12.05 11.70 -7.89
N PRO A 258 11.39 12.59 -7.15
CA PRO A 258 11.29 12.45 -5.70
C PRO A 258 10.49 11.18 -5.34
N VAL A 259 10.75 10.64 -4.16
CA VAL A 259 10.26 9.32 -3.74
C VAL A 259 9.56 9.42 -2.41
N ALA A 260 8.41 8.77 -2.23
CA ALA A 260 7.88 8.53 -0.90
C ALA A 260 8.69 7.41 -0.23
N VAL A 261 9.25 7.68 0.93
CA VAL A 261 10.07 6.74 1.71
C VAL A 261 9.44 6.50 3.07
N ARG A 262 9.43 5.24 3.53
CA ARG A 262 8.94 4.90 4.86
C ARG A 262 10.07 4.91 5.88
N VAL A 263 9.96 5.79 6.87
CA VAL A 263 10.94 5.99 7.93
C VAL A 263 10.33 5.58 9.26
N GLU A 264 11.01 4.75 10.04
CA GLU A 264 10.58 4.37 11.38
C GLU A 264 11.17 5.34 12.41
N ARG A 265 10.30 5.95 13.21
CA ARG A 265 10.69 6.84 14.29
C ARG A 265 10.28 6.30 15.65
N ARG A 266 11.15 6.41 16.63
CA ARG A 266 10.78 6.21 18.03
C ARG A 266 10.16 7.49 18.58
N ILE A 267 8.87 7.44 18.85
CA ILE A 267 8.15 8.53 19.48
C ILE A 267 8.25 8.34 21.01
N ARG A 268 8.59 9.43 21.72
CA ARG A 268 8.69 9.40 23.19
C ARG A 268 7.37 8.95 23.81
N GLY A 269 7.41 7.91 24.63
CA GLY A 269 6.22 7.34 25.29
C GLY A 269 5.55 6.20 24.52
N GLN A 270 5.99 5.86 23.32
CA GLN A 270 5.55 4.67 22.59
C GLN A 270 6.59 3.55 22.69
N ARG A 271 6.13 2.30 22.83
CA ARG A 271 7.02 1.13 22.91
C ARG A 271 7.64 0.82 21.56
N ASP A 272 6.81 0.85 20.51
CA ASP A 272 7.19 0.46 19.17
C ASP A 272 7.49 1.66 18.28
N PRO A 273 8.42 1.56 17.35
CA PRO A 273 8.66 2.59 16.35
C PRO A 273 7.40 2.82 15.51
N VAL A 274 7.13 4.07 15.18
CA VAL A 274 6.04 4.44 14.27
C VAL A 274 6.62 4.67 12.90
N GLY A 275 6.08 3.97 11.91
CA GLY A 275 6.44 4.20 10.52
C GLY A 275 5.71 5.42 9.98
N ILE A 276 6.47 6.36 9.42
CA ILE A 276 5.98 7.61 8.82
C ILE A 276 6.41 7.63 7.36
N TRP A 277 5.52 8.05 6.46
CA TRP A 277 5.88 8.32 5.09
C TRP A 277 6.40 9.75 4.96
N MET A 278 7.54 9.90 4.29
CA MET A 278 8.19 11.18 4.03
C MET A 278 8.50 11.31 2.55
N GLY A 279 8.54 12.55 2.05
CA GLY A 279 8.96 12.82 0.68
C GLY A 279 10.48 13.01 0.61
N LEU A 280 11.23 12.06 0.05
CA LEU A 280 12.65 12.24 -0.26
C LEU A 280 12.77 13.12 -1.51
N ARG A 281 13.45 14.27 -1.38
CA ARG A 281 13.60 15.27 -2.42
C ARG A 281 15.05 15.63 -2.75
N GLY A 282 16.02 14.99 -2.11
CA GLY A 282 17.41 15.28 -2.45
C GLY A 282 18.44 14.71 -1.50
N PHE A 283 19.66 14.94 -1.89
CA PHE A 283 20.90 14.64 -1.15
C PHE A 283 21.82 15.84 -1.19
N GLY A 284 22.66 15.98 -0.22
CA GLY A 284 23.70 16.99 -0.19
C GLY A 284 24.89 16.58 0.69
N HIS A 285 25.92 17.39 0.64
CA HIS A 285 27.12 17.26 1.45
C HIS A 285 27.34 18.57 2.20
N ASP A 286 27.72 18.49 3.44
CA ASP A 286 28.13 19.63 4.27
C ASP A 286 29.64 19.56 4.46
N ASP A 287 30.35 20.47 3.77
CA ASP A 287 31.82 20.54 3.79
C ASP A 287 32.36 20.94 5.17
N ALA A 288 31.56 21.66 5.99
CA ALA A 288 32.01 22.12 7.31
C ALA A 288 32.11 20.96 8.32
N VAL A 289 31.24 19.98 8.20
CA VAL A 289 31.22 18.79 9.08
C VAL A 289 31.60 17.51 8.33
N MET A 290 31.95 17.62 7.04
CA MET A 290 32.32 16.49 6.18
C MET A 290 31.30 15.35 6.24
N ALA A 291 30.02 15.67 6.15
CA ALA A 291 28.94 14.72 6.28
C ALA A 291 27.88 14.85 5.19
N ASP A 292 27.44 13.69 4.71
CA ASP A 292 26.31 13.62 3.80
C ASP A 292 24.97 13.73 4.53
N TYR A 293 24.00 14.34 3.89
CA TYR A 293 22.64 14.47 4.40
C TYR A 293 21.59 14.19 3.32
N VAL A 294 20.38 13.89 3.78
CA VAL A 294 19.18 13.77 2.94
C VAL A 294 18.28 14.98 3.15
N LEU A 295 17.60 15.39 2.10
CA LEU A 295 16.58 16.42 2.09
C LEU A 295 15.21 15.75 2.02
N LEU A 296 14.37 15.99 3.03
CA LEU A 296 13.07 15.35 3.18
C LEU A 296 11.97 16.40 3.31
N ASN A 297 10.76 16.03 2.93
CA ASN A 297 9.52 16.64 3.37
C ASN A 297 8.93 15.76 4.47
N ASP A 298 8.87 16.29 5.69
CA ASP A 298 8.29 15.63 6.86
C ASP A 298 6.86 16.14 7.09
N PRO A 299 5.82 15.35 6.78
CA PRO A 299 4.44 15.79 6.94
C PRO A 299 4.03 15.97 8.43
N THR A 300 4.82 15.47 9.37
CA THR A 300 4.54 15.62 10.81
C THR A 300 5.05 16.94 11.41
N ALA A 301 5.55 17.85 10.56
CA ALA A 301 5.97 19.18 10.96
C ALA A 301 4.79 20.04 11.47
N ASP A 302 5.08 21.08 12.25
CA ASP A 302 4.06 21.93 12.86
C ASP A 302 3.34 22.85 11.86
N SER A 303 3.94 23.11 10.70
CA SER A 303 3.40 23.97 9.65
C SER A 303 3.96 23.61 8.29
N ASP A 304 3.28 23.98 7.21
CA ASP A 304 3.76 23.76 5.83
C ASP A 304 5.17 24.36 5.62
N GLY A 305 5.45 25.53 6.16
CA GLY A 305 6.77 26.15 6.04
C GLY A 305 7.90 25.42 6.78
N SER A 306 7.60 24.49 7.68
CA SER A 306 8.58 23.69 8.43
C SER A 306 8.70 22.25 7.95
N VAL A 307 7.93 21.86 6.92
CA VAL A 307 7.92 20.51 6.32
C VAL A 307 9.30 20.13 5.76
N ASN A 308 10.00 21.08 5.16
CA ASN A 308 11.35 20.85 4.62
C ASN A 308 12.35 20.61 5.75
N CYS A 309 12.87 19.41 5.84
CA CYS A 309 13.87 19.07 6.84
C CYS A 309 15.13 18.44 6.20
N THR A 310 16.20 18.48 6.97
CA THR A 310 17.48 17.86 6.64
C THR A 310 17.80 16.83 7.72
N MET A 311 18.23 15.64 7.31
CA MET A 311 18.62 14.56 8.22
C MET A 311 20.01 14.06 7.82
N ALA A 312 20.89 13.80 8.78
CA ALA A 312 22.17 13.14 8.49
C ALA A 312 21.92 11.82 7.73
N LEU A 313 22.72 11.52 6.72
CA LEU A 313 22.54 10.29 5.91
C LEU A 313 22.63 9.03 6.79
N SER A 314 23.53 9.01 7.76
CA SER A 314 23.68 7.90 8.72
C SER A 314 22.40 7.66 9.54
N ASP A 315 21.73 8.73 10.00
CA ASP A 315 20.49 8.62 10.74
C ASP A 315 19.33 8.19 9.82
N PHE A 316 19.26 8.75 8.62
CA PHE A 316 18.29 8.31 7.63
C PHE A 316 18.40 6.81 7.35
N LEU A 317 19.60 6.30 7.07
CA LEU A 317 19.83 4.88 6.78
C LEU A 317 19.50 3.97 7.98
N ARG A 318 19.62 4.48 9.20
CA ARG A 318 19.24 3.76 10.42
C ARG A 318 17.74 3.57 10.54
N TYR A 319 16.94 4.54 10.07
CA TYR A 319 15.49 4.55 10.22
C TYR A 319 14.73 4.23 8.95
N PHE A 320 15.37 4.30 7.79
CA PHE A 320 14.76 3.93 6.52
C PHE A 320 14.53 2.43 6.45
N THR A 321 13.28 2.04 6.25
CA THR A 321 12.88 0.62 6.20
C THR A 321 13.32 -0.09 4.92
N GLY A 322 13.67 0.67 3.89
CA GLY A 322 13.86 0.21 2.51
C GLY A 322 12.58 0.28 1.67
N ARG A 323 11.42 0.50 2.30
CA ARG A 323 10.13 0.58 1.60
C ARG A 323 9.92 1.97 1.02
N ALA A 324 9.57 2.01 -0.25
CA ALA A 324 9.38 3.25 -1.00
C ALA A 324 8.19 3.16 -1.98
N ILE A 325 7.70 4.31 -2.42
CA ILE A 325 6.77 4.42 -3.53
C ILE A 325 7.40 5.33 -4.58
N ALA A 326 7.63 4.76 -5.76
CA ALA A 326 8.12 5.47 -6.91
C ALA A 326 6.95 5.98 -7.76
N LEU A 327 7.09 7.22 -8.23
CA LEU A 327 6.14 7.84 -9.15
C LEU A 327 6.93 8.45 -10.31
N ARG A 328 6.52 8.16 -11.54
CA ARG A 328 7.14 8.72 -12.74
C ARG A 328 6.19 9.62 -13.50
N CYS A 329 6.75 10.60 -14.17
CA CYS A 329 6.03 11.44 -15.10
C CYS A 329 6.94 11.79 -16.29
N SER A 330 6.38 11.73 -17.49
CA SER A 330 7.07 12.20 -18.72
C SER A 330 6.99 13.73 -18.91
N ARG A 331 6.22 14.42 -18.06
CA ARG A 331 6.07 15.89 -18.10
C ARG A 331 7.26 16.57 -17.42
N ARG A 332 7.55 17.82 -17.81
CA ARG A 332 8.49 18.65 -17.05
C ARG A 332 7.87 19.02 -15.70
N PRO A 333 8.67 19.04 -14.61
CA PRO A 333 8.19 19.48 -13.31
C PRO A 333 7.57 20.88 -13.38
N ALA A 334 6.51 21.10 -12.62
CA ALA A 334 5.94 22.43 -12.46
C ALA A 334 6.93 23.34 -11.74
N GLN A 335 6.97 24.62 -12.17
CA GLN A 335 7.72 25.62 -11.41
C GLN A 335 7.02 25.85 -10.05
N PRO A 336 7.79 26.19 -8.99
CA PRO A 336 7.21 26.53 -7.70
C PRO A 336 6.16 27.61 -7.86
N ARG A 337 4.92 27.30 -7.52
CA ARG A 337 3.85 28.33 -7.42
C ARG A 337 3.75 28.74 -5.95
N PRO A 338 3.59 30.06 -5.67
CA PRO A 338 3.29 30.48 -4.32
C PRO A 338 2.01 29.77 -3.85
N LEU A 339 2.02 29.27 -2.61
CA LEU A 339 0.87 28.67 -1.96
C LEU A 339 -0.35 29.57 -2.14
N ARG A 340 -1.36 29.11 -2.85
CA ARG A 340 -2.64 29.80 -2.88
C ARG A 340 -3.34 29.49 -1.55
N PRO A 341 -3.87 30.50 -0.87
CA PRO A 341 -4.77 30.23 0.25
C PRO A 341 -5.88 29.33 -0.24
N GLY A 342 -6.09 28.20 0.43
CA GLY A 342 -6.98 27.13 0.01
C GLY A 342 -8.37 27.69 -0.30
N PRO A 343 -8.96 27.37 -1.44
CA PRO A 343 -10.35 27.72 -1.69
C PRO A 343 -11.22 26.83 -0.82
N GLN A 344 -12.12 27.43 -0.07
CA GLN A 344 -13.30 26.76 0.44
C GLN A 344 -14.13 26.25 -0.75
N ARG A 345 -13.80 25.08 -1.28
CA ARG A 345 -14.54 24.45 -2.37
C ARG A 345 -15.01 23.08 -1.92
N GLY A 346 -16.32 22.85 -2.16
CA GLY A 346 -16.93 21.54 -2.02
C GLY A 346 -16.19 20.49 -2.87
N TRP A 347 -16.08 19.32 -2.34
CA TRP A 347 -15.37 18.13 -2.81
C TRP A 347 -15.59 17.82 -4.29
N PRO A 348 -14.55 17.78 -5.14
CA PRO A 348 -14.63 17.17 -6.45
C PRO A 348 -14.17 15.70 -6.38
N LEU A 349 -14.95 14.84 -6.96
CA LEU A 349 -14.74 13.41 -7.05
C LEU A 349 -13.56 13.07 -7.98
N LEU A 350 -12.42 12.70 -7.40
CA LEU A 350 -11.23 12.22 -8.09
C LEU A 350 -11.47 10.92 -8.90
N LEU A 351 -12.54 10.20 -8.62
CA LEU A 351 -12.85 8.89 -9.20
C LEU A 351 -13.56 8.93 -10.56
N LEU A 352 -13.89 10.11 -11.10
CA LEU A 352 -14.70 10.24 -12.33
C LEU A 352 -13.91 10.58 -13.59
N ARG A 353 -12.59 10.44 -13.62
CA ARG A 353 -11.87 10.47 -14.89
C ARG A 353 -12.05 9.15 -15.63
N ALA A 354 -13.15 9.04 -16.37
CA ALA A 354 -13.28 8.04 -17.40
C ALA A 354 -12.12 8.19 -18.40
N ALA A 355 -11.28 7.18 -18.52
CA ALA A 355 -10.30 7.10 -19.58
C ALA A 355 -11.06 6.86 -20.90
N GLY A 356 -11.40 7.93 -21.59
CA GLY A 356 -11.65 7.86 -23.04
C GLY A 356 -10.35 7.50 -23.76
N PRO A 357 -10.42 7.04 -25.03
CA PRO A 357 -9.22 6.71 -25.79
C PRO A 357 -8.25 7.87 -25.79
N ALA A 358 -6.96 7.58 -25.58
CA ALA A 358 -5.89 8.54 -25.42
C ALA A 358 -5.88 9.56 -26.58
N ARG A 359 -6.41 10.74 -26.32
CA ARG A 359 -6.11 11.93 -27.12
C ARG A 359 -4.98 12.70 -26.42
N PRO A 360 -4.03 13.27 -27.16
CA PRO A 360 -2.97 14.08 -26.57
C PRO A 360 -3.60 15.23 -25.79
N ALA A 361 -3.12 15.43 -24.58
CA ALA A 361 -3.66 16.27 -23.53
C ALA A 361 -3.81 17.74 -23.97
N ALA A 362 -5.07 18.19 -24.04
CA ALA A 362 -5.41 19.57 -23.75
C ALA A 362 -6.26 19.51 -22.46
N GLY A 363 -5.71 20.04 -21.39
CA GLY A 363 -6.36 19.99 -20.08
C GLY A 363 -7.67 20.74 -20.08
N ARG A 364 -8.74 20.02 -19.89
CA ARG A 364 -10.00 20.53 -19.35
C ARG A 364 -10.63 19.44 -18.49
N PHE A 365 -10.65 19.70 -17.19
CA PHE A 365 -11.52 19.01 -16.26
C PHE A 365 -12.98 19.25 -16.65
N LEU A 366 -13.75 18.22 -16.88
CA LEU A 366 -15.21 18.33 -16.88
C LEU A 366 -15.68 18.50 -15.43
N ARG A 367 -16.05 19.72 -15.07
CA ARG A 367 -16.81 20.01 -13.83
C ARG A 367 -18.18 19.36 -13.98
N LEU A 368 -18.48 18.41 -13.13
CA LEU A 368 -19.86 18.03 -12.86
C LEU A 368 -20.39 18.97 -11.78
N ASP A 369 -21.23 19.91 -12.21
CA ASP A 369 -22.01 20.75 -11.32
C ASP A 369 -23.04 19.92 -10.57
N ARG A 370 -23.01 20.08 -9.25
CA ARG A 370 -24.08 19.85 -8.27
C ARG A 370 -24.63 18.44 -8.13
N LEU A 371 -24.10 17.71 -7.15
CA LEU A 371 -24.92 16.78 -6.38
C LEU A 371 -25.25 17.41 -5.03
N HIS A 372 -26.56 17.60 -4.79
CA HIS A 372 -27.12 18.09 -3.54
C HIS A 372 -26.66 17.20 -2.35
N PRO A 373 -26.50 17.80 -1.15
CA PRO A 373 -26.20 17.03 0.05
C PRO A 373 -27.34 16.05 0.32
N ALA A 374 -26.98 14.80 0.46
CA ALA A 374 -27.89 13.72 0.80
C ALA A 374 -28.62 14.05 2.11
N ARG A 375 -29.93 14.06 2.04
CA ARG A 375 -30.86 14.16 3.18
C ARG A 375 -30.49 13.05 4.18
N ARG A 376 -30.37 13.44 5.44
CA ARG A 376 -30.24 12.53 6.58
C ARG A 376 -31.34 11.47 6.49
N HIS A 377 -30.96 10.22 6.35
CA HIS A 377 -31.87 9.10 6.49
C HIS A 377 -32.38 9.03 7.93
N ARG A 378 -33.69 9.25 8.08
CA ARG A 378 -34.42 8.81 9.27
C ARG A 378 -34.50 7.27 9.21
N PRO A 379 -34.40 6.56 10.32
CA PRO A 379 -34.64 5.13 10.34
C PRO A 379 -36.10 4.87 9.96
N CYS A 380 -36.33 4.10 8.92
CA CYS A 380 -37.64 3.55 8.57
C CYS A 380 -37.96 2.45 9.56
N HIS A 381 -38.96 2.68 10.41
CA HIS A 381 -39.66 1.58 11.10
C HIS A 381 -40.45 0.81 10.04
N HIS A 382 -40.05 -0.42 9.76
CA HIS A 382 -40.89 -1.36 9.06
C HIS A 382 -41.86 -1.98 10.07
N GLY A 383 -43.13 -1.60 9.96
CA GLY A 383 -44.25 -2.36 10.48
C GLY A 383 -44.49 -3.61 9.60
N PRO A 384 -45.09 -4.66 10.12
CA PRO A 384 -45.35 -5.87 9.35
C PRO A 384 -46.41 -5.65 8.29
N PRO A 385 -46.36 -6.34 7.13
CA PRO A 385 -47.37 -6.21 6.10
C PRO A 385 -48.69 -6.89 6.53
N ASP A 386 -49.80 -6.21 6.24
CA ASP A 386 -51.15 -6.68 6.37
C ASP A 386 -51.42 -7.91 5.49
N VAL A 387 -52.03 -8.91 6.11
CA VAL A 387 -52.55 -10.13 5.48
C VAL A 387 -54.03 -9.94 5.20
N PRO A 388 -54.55 -10.15 3.99
CA PRO A 388 -55.99 -10.25 3.76
C PRO A 388 -56.51 -11.66 4.09
N PRO A 389 -57.80 -11.78 4.48
CA PRO A 389 -58.37 -13.01 5.01
C PRO A 389 -59.00 -13.92 3.93
N ASP A 390 -59.24 -15.16 4.34
CA ASP A 390 -60.22 -16.16 3.89
C ASP A 390 -59.76 -17.31 3.00
N GLY A 391 -60.01 -18.52 3.58
CA GLY A 391 -60.37 -19.67 2.79
C GLY A 391 -59.96 -21.07 3.32
N ALA A 392 -60.76 -21.56 4.32
CA ALA A 392 -61.18 -22.99 4.51
C ALA A 392 -60.18 -24.13 4.78
N HIS A 393 -60.36 -24.72 5.93
CA HIS A 393 -59.97 -26.04 6.51
C HIS A 393 -60.37 -27.29 5.65
N PRO A 394 -60.04 -28.59 6.05
CA PRO A 394 -59.51 -29.16 7.32
C PRO A 394 -58.56 -30.37 7.17
N GLY A 395 -57.89 -30.76 8.30
CA GLY A 395 -57.50 -32.15 8.49
C GLY A 395 -56.34 -32.45 9.44
N ARG A 396 -56.71 -32.64 10.70
CA ARG A 396 -56.20 -33.57 11.74
C ARG A 396 -54.68 -33.69 12.02
N GLY A 397 -54.36 -33.32 13.30
CA GLY A 397 -53.18 -33.66 14.04
C GLY A 397 -53.10 -35.15 14.48
N PRO A 398 -52.42 -35.56 15.56
CA PRO A 398 -52.00 -34.81 16.76
C PRO A 398 -50.60 -35.19 17.34
N VAL A 399 -50.26 -34.53 18.44
CA VAL A 399 -49.63 -34.98 19.71
C VAL A 399 -48.15 -34.63 19.96
N LEU A 400 -47.97 -33.72 20.91
CA LEU A 400 -46.86 -33.50 21.84
C LEU A 400 -46.58 -34.69 22.77
N PRO A 401 -45.52 -34.75 23.62
CA PRO A 401 -45.08 -33.74 24.57
C PRO A 401 -43.54 -33.62 24.79
N ALA A 402 -43.04 -32.48 25.15
CA ALA A 402 -42.73 -31.91 26.46
C ALA A 402 -41.74 -32.68 27.38
N ARG A 403 -40.74 -31.94 27.80
CA ARG A 403 -40.15 -31.77 29.16
C ARG A 403 -38.63 -31.63 29.05
N THR A 404 -38.04 -30.71 29.61
CA THR A 404 -37.90 -29.86 30.80
C THR A 404 -36.46 -29.82 31.30
N ALA A 405 -36.09 -28.64 31.74
CA ALA A 405 -35.12 -28.29 32.79
C ALA A 405 -33.63 -28.53 32.47
N GLY A 406 -32.77 -27.55 32.53
CA GLY A 406 -32.60 -26.55 33.56
C GLY A 406 -31.31 -26.83 34.32
N ARG A 407 -30.35 -25.91 34.27
CA ARG A 407 -29.59 -25.51 35.47
C ARG A 407 -28.48 -24.52 35.12
N ARG A 408 -28.64 -23.39 35.73
CA ARG A 408 -27.61 -22.37 36.00
C ARG A 408 -26.58 -22.95 37.01
N ARG A 409 -25.33 -22.45 36.91
CA ARG A 409 -24.44 -22.06 38.04
C ARG A 409 -23.11 -21.64 37.37
N ALA A 410 -22.69 -20.46 37.50
CA ALA A 410 -22.17 -19.65 38.63
C ALA A 410 -20.63 -19.70 38.68
N VAL A 411 -20.07 -18.59 38.32
CA VAL A 411 -19.00 -17.82 38.94
C VAL A 411 -18.15 -18.53 39.99
N GLN A 412 -16.85 -18.57 39.82
CA GLN A 412 -15.94 -18.35 40.95
C GLN A 412 -14.61 -17.71 40.49
N ARG A 413 -14.42 -16.48 40.97
CA ARG A 413 -13.13 -15.81 41.10
C ARG A 413 -12.30 -16.55 42.15
N LEU A 414 -10.99 -16.67 41.89
CA LEU A 414 -10.03 -16.81 43.00
C LEU A 414 -8.76 -16.01 42.67
N ARG A 415 -8.68 -14.88 43.35
CA ARG A 415 -7.42 -14.21 43.69
C ARG A 415 -6.77 -14.99 44.81
N ARG A 416 -5.43 -15.13 44.78
CA ARG A 416 -4.54 -14.99 45.96
C ARG A 416 -3.07 -15.04 45.52
N ARG A 417 -2.34 -13.98 45.80
CA ARG A 417 -0.95 -13.97 46.30
C ARG A 417 -1.03 -14.13 47.81
N PRO A 418 0.03 -14.30 48.64
CA PRO A 418 1.47 -14.12 48.44
C PRO A 418 2.32 -15.27 49.04
N ASP A 419 3.63 -15.24 48.91
CA ASP A 419 4.63 -15.13 50.00
C ASP A 419 6.04 -15.51 49.52
N ARG A 420 6.96 -14.62 49.82
CA ARG A 420 8.39 -14.90 49.98
C ARG A 420 8.62 -15.39 51.41
N PRO A 421 9.72 -16.11 51.83
CA PRO A 421 11.01 -15.47 52.03
C PRO A 421 12.28 -16.33 51.80
N ASP A 422 13.34 -15.61 51.64
CA ASP A 422 14.68 -15.57 52.30
C ASP A 422 15.74 -16.66 52.16
N ALA A 423 16.91 -16.12 51.84
CA ALA A 423 18.24 -16.31 52.46
C ALA A 423 19.13 -17.51 52.07
N GLY A 424 20.31 -17.18 51.60
CA GLY A 424 21.46 -18.05 51.72
C GLY A 424 22.64 -17.79 50.77
N ARG A 425 23.39 -16.79 51.02
CA ARG A 425 24.88 -16.61 51.00
C ARG A 425 25.72 -17.69 50.35
N GLY A 426 26.68 -17.26 49.52
CA GLY A 426 27.91 -18.01 49.26
C GLY A 426 28.64 -17.54 47.99
N SER A 427 29.56 -16.61 48.14
CA SER A 427 30.69 -16.31 47.20
C SER A 427 31.99 -16.83 47.79
N PRO A 428 33.14 -16.62 47.13
CA PRO A 428 33.74 -17.25 45.91
C PRO A 428 34.96 -18.13 46.27
N PRO A 429 35.92 -18.52 45.43
CA PRO A 429 36.92 -17.66 44.81
C PRO A 429 37.53 -18.08 43.44
N ALA A 430 38.08 -17.15 42.82
CA ALA A 430 39.18 -16.85 41.93
C ALA A 430 40.26 -17.90 41.55
N ARG A 431 40.92 -17.50 40.44
CA ARG A 431 42.29 -17.77 39.89
C ARG A 431 42.30 -18.74 38.69
N ALA A 432 43.07 -18.56 37.67
CA ALA A 432 44.06 -17.60 37.15
C ALA A 432 44.56 -18.14 35.81
N ALA A 433 44.82 -17.23 34.88
CA ALA A 433 45.94 -17.12 33.96
C ALA A 433 46.51 -18.33 33.22
N GLN A 434 46.64 -18.20 31.88
CA GLN A 434 47.92 -18.08 31.19
C GLN A 434 47.76 -18.19 29.66
N THR A 435 48.06 -17.11 28.97
CA THR A 435 48.68 -17.14 27.63
C THR A 435 50.14 -17.58 27.81
N PRO A 436 50.88 -18.10 26.79
CA PRO A 436 51.28 -17.37 25.60
C PRO A 436 51.57 -18.26 24.35
N GLY A 437 51.90 -17.61 23.25
CA GLY A 437 52.73 -18.25 22.22
C GLY A 437 52.43 -17.85 20.78
N SER A 438 53.03 -16.74 20.37
CA SER A 438 53.40 -16.37 19.01
C SER A 438 53.96 -17.51 18.17
N THR A 439 53.70 -17.55 16.87
CA THR A 439 54.78 -17.70 15.86
C THR A 439 54.23 -17.27 14.46
N ALA A 440 54.92 -16.35 13.87
CA ALA A 440 54.83 -15.93 12.48
C ALA A 440 55.58 -16.94 11.55
N CYS A 441 55.13 -17.04 10.29
CA CYS A 441 55.93 -17.25 9.08
C CYS A 441 55.02 -17.08 7.88
N ARG A 442 55.12 -16.08 7.08
CA ARG A 442 55.93 -15.69 5.92
C ARG A 442 55.87 -16.65 4.73
N THR A 443 55.39 -16.08 3.61
CA THR A 443 55.78 -16.17 2.19
C THR A 443 55.53 -17.53 1.50
N SER A 444 55.01 -17.64 0.36
CA SER A 444 55.30 -17.11 -0.98
C SER A 444 54.45 -17.89 -2.01
N GLU A 445 54.05 -17.29 -2.94
CA GLU A 445 53.82 -17.21 -4.38
C GLU A 445 52.42 -16.80 -4.76
#